data_fa666f068fecb984826fd6967e44fb80
#
_entry.id   fa666f068fecb984826fd6967e44fb80
#
_cell.length_a   1.000
_cell.length_b   1.000
_cell.length_c   1.000
_cell.angle_alpha   90.00
_cell.angle_beta   90.00
_cell.angle_gamma   90.00
#
_symmetry.space_group_name_H-M   'P 1'
#
loop_
_entity.id
_entity.type
_entity.pdbx_description
1 polymer ?
#
loop_
_entity_poly.entity_id
_entity_poly.type
_entity_poly.pdbx_seq_one_letter_code
_entity_poly.pdbx_strand_id
1 'polypeptide(L)'
;MSNIGRPTCQLWFEKNKPETALPKPTTFVMNMLLGDIVEAAFKGILKEAGVSYRDAEHVTLELDKTKVNGTYDLIIDGAVDDVKSASDWSYRNKFESFDTLKGSDPFGYV
;
A
#
# COMPACT_ATOMS: atom_id res chain seq x y z
N MET A 1 5.44 -1.62 -7.20
CA MET A 1 5.58 -3.03 -6.74
C MET A 1 4.29 -3.67 -6.24
N SER A 2 3.30 -2.91 -5.82
CA SER A 2 2.03 -3.45 -5.29
C SER A 2 1.26 -4.39 -6.23
N ASN A 3 1.64 -4.48 -7.49
CA ASN A 3 0.99 -5.34 -8.49
C ASN A 3 1.69 -6.68 -8.72
N ILE A 4 2.85 -6.91 -8.12
CA ILE A 4 3.71 -8.05 -8.48
C ILE A 4 3.06 -9.41 -8.21
N GLY A 5 2.23 -9.51 -7.19
CA GLY A 5 1.51 -10.73 -6.82
C GLY A 5 0.15 -10.92 -7.50
N ARG A 6 -0.28 -10.01 -8.36
CA ARG A 6 -1.58 -10.09 -9.03
C ARG A 6 -1.59 -11.12 -10.15
N PRO A 7 -2.76 -11.71 -10.48
CA PRO A 7 -2.87 -12.64 -11.60
C PRO A 7 -2.36 -12.05 -12.91
N THR A 8 -1.62 -12.85 -13.68
CA THR A 8 -0.98 -12.41 -14.94
C THR A 8 -1.99 -11.83 -15.94
N CYS A 9 -3.18 -12.40 -16.03
CA CYS A 9 -4.24 -11.89 -16.93
C CYS A 9 -4.68 -10.48 -16.52
N GLN A 10 -4.81 -10.20 -15.22
CA GLN A 10 -5.15 -8.87 -14.73
C GLN A 10 -4.06 -7.86 -15.08
N LEU A 11 -2.79 -8.19 -14.86
CA LEU A 11 -1.65 -7.36 -15.21
C LEU A 11 -1.59 -7.08 -16.72
N TRP A 12 -1.89 -8.10 -17.53
CA TRP A 12 -1.93 -7.95 -18.97
C TRP A 12 -2.99 -6.94 -19.41
N PHE A 13 -4.21 -7.02 -18.86
CA PHE A 13 -5.28 -6.06 -19.16
C PHE A 13 -4.95 -4.65 -18.70
N GLU A 14 -4.40 -4.50 -17.50
CA GLU A 14 -3.99 -3.19 -16.96
C GLU A 14 -2.94 -2.51 -17.86
N LYS A 15 -2.02 -3.29 -18.42
CA LYS A 15 -0.95 -2.78 -19.29
C LYS A 15 -1.42 -2.49 -20.72
N ASN A 16 -2.21 -3.39 -21.30
CA ASN A 16 -2.49 -3.38 -22.74
C ASN A 16 -3.88 -2.82 -23.10
N LYS A 17 -4.84 -2.88 -22.18
CA LYS A 17 -6.21 -2.42 -22.38
C LYS A 17 -6.77 -1.68 -21.15
N PRO A 18 -6.12 -0.61 -20.68
CA PRO A 18 -6.59 0.12 -19.51
C PRO A 18 -7.97 0.75 -19.69
N GLU A 19 -8.39 1.03 -20.93
CA GLU A 19 -9.71 1.56 -21.28
C GLU A 19 -10.86 0.60 -21.00
N THR A 20 -10.60 -0.70 -20.86
CA THR A 20 -11.61 -1.70 -20.53
C THR A 20 -11.93 -1.79 -19.04
N ALA A 21 -11.18 -1.08 -18.20
CA ALA A 21 -11.41 -1.06 -16.77
C ALA A 21 -12.77 -0.43 -16.44
N LEU A 22 -13.52 -1.08 -15.54
CA LEU A 22 -14.77 -0.52 -15.01
C LEU A 22 -14.46 0.68 -14.10
N PRO A 23 -15.35 1.70 -14.05
CA PRO A 23 -15.20 2.80 -13.12
C PRO A 23 -15.16 2.28 -11.67
N LYS A 24 -14.30 2.87 -10.86
CA LYS A 24 -14.20 2.52 -9.44
C LYS A 24 -15.48 2.94 -8.71
N PRO A 25 -16.10 2.09 -7.89
CA PRO A 25 -17.25 2.48 -7.07
C PRO A 25 -16.91 3.67 -6.17
N THR A 26 -17.91 4.52 -5.90
CA THR A 26 -17.75 5.70 -5.02
C THR A 26 -17.23 5.30 -3.64
N THR A 27 -17.73 4.21 -3.08
CA THR A 27 -17.28 3.67 -1.79
C THR A 27 -15.78 3.32 -1.79
N PHE A 28 -15.27 2.78 -2.91
CA PHE A 28 -13.85 2.48 -3.06
C PHE A 28 -13.01 3.77 -3.08
N VAL A 29 -13.45 4.78 -3.82
CA VAL A 29 -12.77 6.08 -3.89
C VAL A 29 -12.76 6.77 -2.53
N MET A 30 -13.89 6.73 -1.80
CA MET A 30 -13.97 7.28 -0.44
C MET A 30 -13.06 6.56 0.54
N ASN A 31 -12.93 5.24 0.45
CA ASN A 31 -12.00 4.48 1.29
C ASN A 31 -10.53 4.81 0.98
N MET A 32 -10.20 5.02 -0.29
CA MET A 32 -8.87 5.50 -0.67
C MET A 32 -8.57 6.87 -0.06
N LEU A 33 -9.49 7.82 -0.18
CA LEU A 33 -9.35 9.16 0.40
C LEU A 33 -9.19 9.10 1.93
N LEU A 34 -9.95 8.25 2.61
CA LEU A 34 -9.80 8.03 4.05
C LEU A 34 -8.41 7.51 4.39
N GLY A 35 -7.86 6.59 3.60
CA GLY A 35 -6.49 6.11 3.76
C GLY A 35 -5.47 7.23 3.67
N ASP A 36 -5.59 8.10 2.67
CA ASP A 36 -4.70 9.26 2.48
C ASP A 36 -4.79 10.24 3.66
N ILE A 37 -6.00 10.49 4.18
CA ILE A 37 -6.20 11.35 5.36
C ILE A 37 -5.54 10.75 6.60
N VAL A 38 -5.70 9.44 6.82
CA VAL A 38 -5.10 8.74 7.97
C VAL A 38 -3.57 8.79 7.89
N GLU A 39 -2.98 8.58 6.71
CA GLU A 39 -1.54 8.68 6.49
C GLU A 39 -1.05 10.10 6.80
N ALA A 40 -1.72 11.12 6.26
CA ALA A 40 -1.37 12.52 6.53
C ALA A 40 -1.49 12.88 8.01
N ALA A 41 -2.53 12.42 8.70
CA ALA A 41 -2.72 12.62 10.12
C ALA A 41 -1.61 11.95 10.95
N PHE A 42 -1.22 10.73 10.60
CA PHE A 42 -0.14 10.01 11.24
C PHE A 42 1.21 10.75 11.11
N LYS A 43 1.54 11.21 9.91
CA LYS A 43 2.73 12.03 9.65
C LYS A 43 2.71 13.35 10.48
N GLY A 44 1.53 13.96 10.60
CA GLY A 44 1.33 15.12 11.47
C GLY A 44 1.63 14.82 12.95
N ILE A 45 1.16 13.68 13.45
CA ILE A 45 1.44 13.23 14.82
C ILE A 45 2.94 12.99 15.04
N LEU A 46 3.62 12.33 14.09
CA LEU A 46 5.08 12.13 14.18
C LEU A 46 5.83 13.45 14.25
N LYS A 47 5.44 14.43 13.45
CA LYS A 47 6.03 15.77 13.45
C LYS A 47 5.84 16.49 14.78
N GLU A 48 4.64 16.47 15.35
CA GLU A 48 4.35 17.07 16.65
C GLU A 48 5.07 16.36 17.80
N ALA A 49 5.24 15.05 17.70
CA ALA A 49 6.00 14.26 18.67
C ALA A 49 7.52 14.43 18.55
N GLY A 50 8.01 15.16 17.54
CA GLY A 50 9.43 15.36 17.30
C GLY A 50 10.15 14.11 16.76
N VAL A 51 9.41 13.16 16.23
CA VAL A 51 9.98 11.95 15.61
C VAL A 51 10.45 12.27 14.20
N SER A 52 11.73 12.00 13.92
CA SER A 52 12.30 12.17 12.58
C SER A 52 11.84 11.03 11.67
N TYR A 53 11.31 11.37 10.49
CA TYR A 53 10.95 10.40 9.47
C TYR A 53 11.29 10.94 8.07
N ARG A 54 11.44 10.01 7.11
CA ARG A 54 11.54 10.35 5.69
C ARG A 54 10.18 10.09 5.03
N ASP A 55 9.73 11.06 4.25
CA ASP A 55 8.45 10.99 3.54
C ASP A 55 8.53 10.04 2.34
N ALA A 56 7.38 9.77 1.74
CA ALA A 56 7.23 8.90 0.59
C ALA A 56 8.21 9.27 -0.55
N GLU A 57 8.94 8.29 -1.03
CA GLU A 57 9.85 8.45 -2.16
C GLU A 57 9.67 7.33 -3.17
N HIS A 58 9.92 7.65 -4.43
CA HIS A 58 9.95 6.67 -5.49
C HIS A 58 11.31 5.98 -5.51
N VAL A 59 11.30 4.66 -5.51
CA VAL A 59 12.50 3.82 -5.52
C VAL A 59 12.51 2.96 -6.76
N THR A 60 13.65 2.90 -7.42
CA THR A 60 13.88 2.02 -8.57
C THR A 60 14.97 1.02 -8.20
N LEU A 61 14.64 -0.26 -8.30
CA LEU A 61 15.58 -1.38 -8.16
C LEU A 61 15.90 -1.93 -9.54
N GLU A 62 17.19 -2.04 -9.85
CA GLU A 62 17.65 -2.70 -11.06
C GLU A 62 18.05 -4.15 -10.74
N LEU A 63 17.36 -5.08 -11.37
CA LEU A 63 17.64 -6.52 -11.29
C LEU A 63 17.99 -7.02 -12.70
N ASP A 64 19.26 -7.30 -12.93
CA ASP A 64 19.79 -7.67 -14.24
C ASP A 64 19.41 -6.65 -15.32
N LYS A 65 18.50 -7.01 -16.22
CA LYS A 65 18.01 -6.13 -17.29
C LYS A 65 16.62 -5.56 -17.02
N THR A 66 16.08 -5.78 -15.81
CA THR A 66 14.71 -5.38 -15.44
C THR A 66 14.74 -4.30 -14.37
N LYS A 67 13.96 -3.24 -14.58
CA LYS A 67 13.76 -2.19 -13.59
C LYS A 67 12.45 -2.41 -12.86
N VAL A 68 12.50 -2.48 -11.54
CA VAL A 68 11.32 -2.57 -10.67
C VAL A 68 11.17 -1.26 -9.92
N ASN A 69 10.03 -0.63 -10.08
CA ASN A 69 9.71 0.64 -9.44
C ASN A 69 8.75 0.42 -8.28
N GLY A 70 8.93 1.17 -7.21
CA GLY A 70 8.04 1.17 -6.06
C GLY A 70 8.05 2.51 -5.34
N THR A 71 7.06 2.71 -4.50
CA THR A 71 6.98 3.86 -3.60
C THR A 71 6.68 3.33 -2.21
N TYR A 72 7.40 3.80 -1.21
CA TYR A 72 7.09 3.52 0.19
C TYR A 72 6.39 4.73 0.82
N ASP A 73 5.60 4.51 1.87
CA ASP A 73 4.85 5.58 2.54
C ASP A 73 5.76 6.45 3.40
N LEU A 74 6.56 5.82 4.25
CA LEU A 74 7.53 6.52 5.09
C LEU A 74 8.63 5.60 5.62
N ILE A 75 9.71 6.20 6.12
CA ILE A 75 10.79 5.50 6.82
C ILE A 75 10.97 6.15 8.20
N ILE A 76 10.88 5.33 9.25
CA ILE A 76 11.14 5.73 10.63
C ILE A 76 12.31 4.89 11.14
N ASP A 77 13.35 5.56 11.65
CA ASP A 77 14.57 4.91 12.17
C ASP A 77 15.19 3.87 11.22
N GLY A 78 15.14 4.13 9.91
CA GLY A 78 15.67 3.24 8.88
C GLY A 78 14.76 2.07 8.52
N ALA A 79 13.62 1.89 9.18
CA ALA A 79 12.62 0.89 8.84
C ALA A 79 11.55 1.47 7.92
N VAL A 80 11.18 0.72 6.89
CA VAL A 80 10.06 1.08 6.02
C VAL A 80 8.76 0.77 6.72
N ASP A 81 7.91 1.78 6.85
CA ASP A 81 6.60 1.69 7.47
C ASP A 81 5.50 1.98 6.45
N ASP A 82 4.39 1.30 6.60
CA ASP A 82 3.20 1.44 5.76
C ASP A 82 2.00 1.75 6.65
N VAL A 83 1.28 2.83 6.35
CA VAL A 83 0.16 3.29 7.15
C VAL A 83 -1.14 2.77 6.56
N LYS A 84 -1.88 1.99 7.33
CA LYS A 84 -3.16 1.41 6.92
C LYS A 84 -4.29 1.85 7.84
N SER A 85 -5.38 2.29 7.25
CA SER A 85 -6.66 2.43 7.95
C SER A 85 -7.44 1.13 7.85
N ALA A 86 -8.03 0.70 8.94
CA ALA A 86 -8.84 -0.51 8.98
C ALA A 86 -10.13 -0.28 9.78
N SER A 87 -11.25 -0.82 9.29
CA SER A 87 -12.44 -0.95 10.11
C SER A 87 -12.22 -1.95 11.25
N ASP A 88 -13.04 -1.89 12.30
CA ASP A 88 -12.96 -2.83 13.42
C ASP A 88 -13.03 -4.30 12.94
N TRP A 89 -13.92 -4.59 11.99
CA TRP A 89 -14.00 -5.91 11.37
C TRP A 89 -12.71 -6.29 10.64
N SER A 90 -12.16 -5.39 9.83
CA SER A 90 -10.91 -5.64 9.09
C SER A 90 -9.74 -5.83 10.05
N TYR A 91 -9.67 -5.03 11.12
CA TYR A 91 -8.63 -5.18 12.12
C TYR A 91 -8.65 -6.58 12.72
N ARG A 92 -9.79 -7.00 13.27
CA ARG A 92 -9.93 -8.31 13.91
C ARG A 92 -9.70 -9.50 12.97
N ASN A 93 -10.11 -9.39 11.72
CA ASN A 93 -10.06 -10.51 10.78
C ASN A 93 -8.80 -10.54 9.89
N LYS A 94 -8.04 -9.43 9.83
CA LYS A 94 -6.89 -9.32 8.93
C LYS A 94 -5.61 -8.84 9.60
N PHE A 95 -5.70 -7.98 10.62
CA PHE A 95 -4.55 -7.28 11.17
C PHE A 95 -4.28 -7.56 12.65
N GLU A 96 -5.09 -8.36 13.32
CA GLU A 96 -4.97 -8.63 14.75
C GLU A 96 -3.64 -9.33 15.12
N SER A 97 -3.15 -10.19 14.22
CA SER A 97 -1.89 -10.90 14.38
C SER A 97 -1.18 -11.07 13.04
N PHE A 98 0.11 -11.40 13.07
CA PHE A 98 0.88 -11.69 11.85
C PHE A 98 0.31 -12.89 11.08
N ASP A 99 -0.13 -13.93 11.79
CA ASP A 99 -0.74 -15.12 11.18
C ASP A 99 -2.07 -14.78 10.48
N THR A 100 -2.90 -13.94 11.11
CA THR A 100 -4.14 -13.45 10.51
C THR A 100 -3.87 -12.61 9.26
N LEU A 101 -2.88 -11.72 9.34
CA LEU A 101 -2.45 -10.88 8.23
C LEU A 101 -1.98 -11.74 7.05
N LYS A 102 -1.09 -12.68 7.30
CA LYS A 102 -0.56 -13.61 6.29
C LYS A 102 -1.65 -14.47 5.67
N GLY A 103 -2.57 -14.99 6.48
CA GLY A 103 -3.71 -15.81 6.01
C GLY A 103 -4.71 -15.03 5.15
N SER A 104 -4.82 -13.71 5.34
CA SER A 104 -5.70 -12.83 4.57
C SER A 104 -5.04 -12.17 3.36
N ASP A 105 -3.77 -12.46 3.09
CA ASP A 105 -2.99 -11.88 2.01
C ASP A 105 -2.91 -12.81 0.79
N PRO A 106 -3.86 -12.71 -0.17
CA PRO A 106 -3.90 -13.60 -1.34
C PRO A 106 -2.79 -13.31 -2.36
N PHE A 107 -2.13 -12.16 -2.25
CA PHE A 107 -1.13 -11.71 -3.21
C PHE A 107 0.30 -11.74 -2.68
N GLY A 108 0.51 -12.15 -1.45
CA GLY A 108 1.84 -12.29 -0.85
C GLY A 108 2.57 -10.96 -0.67
N TYR A 109 1.89 -9.94 -0.15
CA TYR A 109 2.51 -8.65 0.19
C TYR A 109 3.30 -8.68 1.49
N VAL A 110 3.07 -9.67 2.34
CA VAL A 110 3.68 -9.84 3.66
C VAL A 110 4.78 -10.89 3.65
#